data_d5a6a1f5b2ba28dea87ea4c600f9f615
#
_entry.id   d5a6a1f5b2ba28dea87ea4c600f9f615
#
_cell.length_a   1.000
_cell.length_b   1.000
_cell.length_c   1.000
_cell.angle_alpha   90.00
_cell.angle_beta   90.00
_cell.angle_gamma   90.00
#
_symmetry.space_group_name_H-M   'P 1'
#
loop_
_entity.id
_entity.type
_entity.pdbx_description
1 polymer ?
#
loop_
_entity_poly.entity_id
_entity_poly.type
_entity_poly.pdbx_seq_one_letter_code
_entity_poly.pdbx_strand_id
1 'polypeptide(L)'
;MKRLFICLLALVSLLSQEAMAGDVLSVSDSLIKAGGDYTECRNMLEKALADATPGKQKAEIYWRLSMLSFISGETEPTKEGKRAAFGKGISYAEAGISENPSSPDCYMWHSANVGRECQTRSLMEQASKVPVLTKDLQTILDKLGKTEYSAAWQAFAEIYYNHPFKSTDSAINYARKAAMCIPKGELRLSTYSFLAKLLYERNWSREKRKETAAANADRFKNGKFKSIVDRYEYFDGSLTAGYKPQWAAAAFTDMSDRQEAMALVDYALKLYGKSPVHYPTDKKDHAELVKLKNQWK
;
A
#
# COMPACT_ATOMS: atom_id res chain seq x y z
N MET A 1 -35.06 18.35 34.94
CA MET A 1 -35.40 17.07 34.28
C MET A 1 -35.44 17.15 32.77
N LYS A 2 -36.08 18.15 32.10
CA LYS A 2 -36.09 18.24 30.61
C LYS A 2 -34.74 18.30 29.92
N ARG A 3 -33.72 18.99 30.48
CA ARG A 3 -32.37 19.09 29.87
C ARG A 3 -31.58 17.78 29.93
N LEU A 4 -31.79 16.96 30.96
CA LEU A 4 -31.11 15.65 31.10
C LEU A 4 -31.65 14.63 30.06
N PHE A 5 -32.94 14.69 29.76
CA PHE A 5 -33.57 13.80 28.78
C PHE A 5 -33.18 14.10 27.35
N ILE A 6 -32.95 15.39 27.01
CA ILE A 6 -32.49 15.80 25.67
C ILE A 6 -31.03 15.36 25.45
N CYS A 7 -30.16 15.46 26.47
CA CYS A 7 -28.79 14.94 26.39
C CYS A 7 -28.75 13.41 26.26
N LEU A 8 -29.62 12.68 26.94
CA LEU A 8 -29.66 11.21 26.83
C LEU A 8 -30.15 10.73 25.45
N LEU A 9 -31.17 11.40 24.88
CA LEU A 9 -31.68 11.11 23.53
C LEU A 9 -30.61 11.43 22.46
N ALA A 10 -29.87 12.53 22.59
CA ALA A 10 -28.75 12.87 21.70
C ALA A 10 -27.61 11.86 21.80
N LEU A 11 -27.27 11.37 23.00
CA LEU A 11 -26.25 10.35 23.19
C LEU A 11 -26.66 8.99 22.58
N VAL A 12 -27.91 8.59 22.74
CA VAL A 12 -28.45 7.34 22.17
C VAL A 12 -28.50 7.41 20.65
N SER A 13 -28.84 8.56 20.06
CA SER A 13 -28.83 8.75 18.60
C SER A 13 -27.40 8.73 18.03
N LEU A 14 -26.42 9.31 18.72
CA LEU A 14 -24.99 9.26 18.34
C LEU A 14 -24.46 7.83 18.39
N LEU A 15 -24.73 7.10 19.46
CA LEU A 15 -24.29 5.70 19.60
C LEU A 15 -24.94 4.78 18.55
N SER A 16 -26.18 5.02 18.16
CA SER A 16 -26.84 4.26 17.09
C SER A 16 -26.29 4.60 15.70
N GLN A 17 -25.90 5.84 15.43
CA GLN A 17 -25.24 6.24 14.18
C GLN A 17 -23.83 5.67 14.05
N GLU A 18 -23.04 5.66 15.13
CA GLU A 18 -21.70 5.04 15.12
C GLU A 18 -21.79 3.52 14.91
N ALA A 19 -22.74 2.85 15.52
CA ALA A 19 -22.95 1.41 15.35
C ALA A 19 -23.40 1.07 13.92
N MET A 20 -24.34 1.81 13.34
CA MET A 20 -24.79 1.61 11.94
C MET A 20 -23.68 1.92 10.92
N ALA A 21 -22.87 2.94 11.14
CA ALA A 21 -21.75 3.24 10.26
C ALA A 21 -20.65 2.18 10.34
N GLY A 22 -20.36 1.64 11.53
CA GLY A 22 -19.42 0.54 11.71
C GLY A 22 -19.85 -0.71 10.94
N ASP A 23 -21.13 -1.01 10.90
CA ASP A 23 -21.71 -2.14 10.15
C ASP A 23 -21.56 -1.94 8.63
N VAL A 24 -21.89 -0.75 8.10
CA VAL A 24 -21.74 -0.42 6.68
C VAL A 24 -20.28 -0.51 6.23
N LEU A 25 -19.31 -0.04 7.02
CA LEU A 25 -17.89 -0.11 6.70
C LEU A 25 -17.40 -1.56 6.66
N SER A 26 -17.79 -2.38 7.62
CA SER A 26 -17.45 -3.80 7.68
C SER A 26 -18.03 -4.58 6.50
N VAL A 27 -19.29 -4.33 6.15
CA VAL A 27 -19.94 -4.95 4.98
C VAL A 27 -19.26 -4.52 3.69
N SER A 28 -18.94 -3.22 3.54
CA SER A 28 -18.22 -2.71 2.36
C SER A 28 -16.86 -3.36 2.18
N ASP A 29 -16.07 -3.50 3.26
CA ASP A 29 -14.76 -4.15 3.22
C ASP A 29 -14.87 -5.63 2.82
N SER A 30 -15.92 -6.31 3.28
CA SER A 30 -16.18 -7.69 2.91
C SER A 30 -16.56 -7.85 1.44
N LEU A 31 -17.43 -6.96 0.92
CA LEU A 31 -17.82 -6.96 -0.50
C LEU A 31 -16.65 -6.64 -1.41
N ILE A 32 -15.81 -5.67 -1.04
CA ILE A 32 -14.61 -5.30 -1.81
C ILE A 32 -13.65 -6.49 -1.88
N LYS A 33 -13.39 -7.15 -0.77
CA LYS A 33 -12.50 -8.33 -0.71
C LYS A 33 -13.06 -9.50 -1.52
N ALA A 34 -14.37 -9.73 -1.44
CA ALA A 34 -15.03 -10.81 -2.18
C ALA A 34 -15.02 -10.59 -3.70
N GLY A 35 -14.75 -9.39 -4.18
CA GLY A 35 -14.86 -9.06 -5.60
C GLY A 35 -16.30 -9.05 -6.08
N GLY A 36 -17.22 -8.59 -5.23
CA GLY A 36 -18.65 -8.54 -5.50
C GLY A 36 -19.09 -7.38 -6.40
N ASP A 37 -20.37 -7.02 -6.33
CA ASP A 37 -20.93 -5.87 -7.05
C ASP A 37 -20.47 -4.56 -6.41
N TYR A 38 -19.45 -3.97 -7.02
CA TYR A 38 -18.91 -2.69 -6.58
C TYR A 38 -19.91 -1.52 -6.72
N THR A 39 -20.92 -1.66 -7.58
CA THR A 39 -22.00 -0.66 -7.72
C THR A 39 -22.87 -0.63 -6.46
N GLU A 40 -23.28 -1.78 -5.98
CA GLU A 40 -24.01 -1.90 -4.72
C GLU A 40 -23.21 -1.35 -3.54
N CYS A 41 -21.95 -1.76 -3.42
CA CYS A 41 -21.05 -1.28 -2.39
C CYS A 41 -20.91 0.25 -2.41
N ARG A 42 -20.75 0.84 -3.60
CA ARG A 42 -20.68 2.29 -3.78
C ARG A 42 -21.95 2.99 -3.32
N ASN A 43 -23.10 2.53 -3.78
CA ASN A 43 -24.40 3.11 -3.43
C ASN A 43 -24.64 3.07 -1.91
N MET A 44 -24.26 1.98 -1.26
CA MET A 44 -24.34 1.82 0.19
C MET A 44 -23.45 2.85 0.92
N LEU A 45 -22.21 3.04 0.47
CA LEU A 45 -21.28 4.01 1.06
C LEU A 45 -21.73 5.46 0.79
N GLU A 46 -22.20 5.79 -0.43
CA GLU A 46 -22.70 7.12 -0.76
C GLU A 46 -23.96 7.48 0.08
N LYS A 47 -24.83 6.50 0.32
CA LYS A 47 -25.97 6.69 1.24
C LYS A 47 -25.52 6.93 2.67
N ALA A 48 -24.57 6.12 3.17
CA ALA A 48 -24.06 6.28 4.53
C ALA A 48 -23.32 7.61 4.72
N LEU A 49 -22.73 8.18 3.68
CA LEU A 49 -22.05 9.47 3.72
C LEU A 49 -22.96 10.63 4.09
N ALA A 50 -24.25 10.57 3.69
CA ALA A 50 -25.25 11.61 3.99
C ALA A 50 -25.52 11.72 5.51
N ASP A 51 -25.51 10.57 6.20
CA ASP A 51 -25.84 10.46 7.62
C ASP A 51 -24.60 10.43 8.52
N ALA A 52 -23.38 10.39 7.92
CA ALA A 52 -22.15 10.26 8.64
C ALA A 52 -21.74 11.54 9.39
N THR A 53 -21.20 11.36 10.59
CA THR A 53 -20.60 12.44 11.36
C THR A 53 -19.38 13.01 10.65
N PRO A 54 -19.24 14.34 10.54
CA PRO A 54 -18.05 14.98 9.98
C PRO A 54 -16.75 14.53 10.67
N GLY A 55 -15.65 14.64 9.95
CA GLY A 55 -14.35 14.25 10.44
C GLY A 55 -14.02 12.78 10.17
N LYS A 56 -13.62 12.01 11.19
CA LYS A 56 -13.10 10.65 11.03
C LYS A 56 -14.08 9.72 10.30
N GLN A 57 -15.38 9.77 10.62
CA GLN A 57 -16.36 8.85 10.05
C GLN A 57 -16.55 9.09 8.55
N LYS A 58 -16.67 10.36 8.12
CA LYS A 58 -16.73 10.69 6.69
C LYS A 58 -15.45 10.31 5.97
N ALA A 59 -14.29 10.55 6.57
CA ALA A 59 -13.01 10.16 5.98
C ALA A 59 -12.91 8.65 5.75
N GLU A 60 -13.43 7.82 6.67
CA GLU A 60 -13.49 6.36 6.53
C GLU A 60 -14.36 5.92 5.34
N ILE A 61 -15.43 6.63 5.04
CA ILE A 61 -16.27 6.38 3.87
C ILE A 61 -15.57 6.87 2.58
N TYR A 62 -15.02 8.07 2.61
CA TYR A 62 -14.38 8.69 1.45
C TYR A 62 -13.22 7.89 0.90
N TRP A 63 -12.32 7.35 1.75
CA TRP A 63 -11.21 6.57 1.22
C TRP A 63 -11.68 5.25 0.59
N ARG A 64 -12.78 4.64 1.07
CA ARG A 64 -13.38 3.45 0.44
C ARG A 64 -13.99 3.77 -0.92
N LEU A 65 -14.71 4.91 -1.02
CA LEU A 65 -15.22 5.40 -2.31
C LEU A 65 -14.08 5.71 -3.30
N SER A 66 -12.98 6.25 -2.80
CA SER A 66 -11.76 6.48 -3.59
C SER A 66 -11.15 5.16 -4.07
N MET A 67 -11.05 4.15 -3.21
CA MET A 67 -10.59 2.80 -3.55
C MET A 67 -11.50 2.13 -4.60
N LEU A 68 -12.82 2.21 -4.44
CA LEU A 68 -13.78 1.68 -5.42
C LEU A 68 -13.65 2.36 -6.80
N SER A 69 -13.33 3.65 -6.80
CA SER A 69 -13.08 4.39 -8.05
C SER A 69 -11.78 3.94 -8.72
N PHE A 70 -10.75 3.66 -7.93
CA PHE A 70 -9.52 3.05 -8.41
C PHE A 70 -9.78 1.69 -9.07
N ILE A 71 -10.49 0.79 -8.37
CA ILE A 71 -10.82 -0.55 -8.89
C ILE A 71 -11.63 -0.45 -10.19
N SER A 72 -12.61 0.46 -10.23
CA SER A 72 -13.39 0.71 -11.46
C SER A 72 -12.49 1.17 -12.61
N GLY A 73 -11.59 2.11 -12.35
CA GLY A 73 -10.65 2.61 -13.35
C GLY A 73 -9.70 1.53 -13.90
N GLU A 74 -9.30 0.55 -13.08
CA GLU A 74 -8.47 -0.57 -13.57
C GLU A 74 -9.19 -1.46 -14.59
N THR A 75 -10.52 -1.53 -14.52
CA THR A 75 -11.35 -2.36 -15.42
C THR A 75 -11.92 -1.59 -16.61
N GLU A 76 -11.82 -0.27 -16.61
CA GLU A 76 -12.28 0.56 -17.72
C GLU A 76 -11.51 0.28 -19.01
N PRO A 77 -12.19 0.06 -20.16
CA PRO A 77 -11.52 -0.28 -21.41
C PRO A 77 -10.89 0.92 -22.12
N THR A 78 -11.38 2.14 -21.87
CA THR A 78 -10.93 3.36 -22.57
C THR A 78 -10.05 4.24 -21.68
N LYS A 79 -9.15 5.02 -22.28
CA LYS A 79 -8.34 6.00 -21.55
C LYS A 79 -9.20 7.08 -20.89
N GLU A 80 -10.25 7.50 -21.55
CA GLU A 80 -11.21 8.50 -21.09
C GLU A 80 -11.99 7.99 -19.87
N GLY A 81 -12.51 6.76 -19.94
CA GLY A 81 -13.18 6.09 -18.83
C GLY A 81 -12.26 5.91 -17.62
N LYS A 82 -11.02 5.45 -17.86
CA LYS A 82 -9.99 5.36 -16.81
C LYS A 82 -9.74 6.70 -16.13
N ARG A 83 -9.56 7.75 -16.93
CA ARG A 83 -9.33 9.11 -16.40
C ARG A 83 -10.50 9.62 -15.58
N ALA A 84 -11.73 9.39 -16.05
CA ALA A 84 -12.93 9.77 -15.31
C ALA A 84 -13.06 9.02 -13.98
N ALA A 85 -12.82 7.70 -13.97
CA ALA A 85 -12.91 6.88 -12.77
C ALA A 85 -11.83 7.28 -11.75
N PHE A 86 -10.56 7.39 -12.15
CA PHE A 86 -9.48 7.81 -11.26
C PHE A 86 -9.67 9.25 -10.79
N GLY A 87 -10.14 10.16 -11.66
CA GLY A 87 -10.48 11.54 -11.28
C GLY A 87 -11.56 11.60 -10.18
N LYS A 88 -12.59 10.77 -10.27
CA LYS A 88 -13.58 10.63 -9.19
C LYS A 88 -12.94 10.12 -7.89
N GLY A 89 -12.00 9.17 -8.00
CA GLY A 89 -11.24 8.65 -6.87
C GLY A 89 -10.38 9.73 -6.19
N ILE A 90 -9.73 10.60 -6.98
CA ILE A 90 -8.97 11.76 -6.48
C ILE A 90 -9.89 12.67 -5.67
N SER A 91 -11.05 13.06 -6.24
CA SER A 91 -12.00 13.96 -5.55
C SER A 91 -12.52 13.38 -4.23
N TYR A 92 -12.81 12.09 -4.17
CA TYR A 92 -13.20 11.45 -2.91
C TYR A 92 -12.06 11.46 -1.88
N ALA A 93 -10.83 11.16 -2.30
CA ALA A 93 -9.70 11.18 -1.38
C ALA A 93 -9.41 12.59 -0.84
N GLU A 94 -9.49 13.63 -1.69
CA GLU A 94 -9.35 15.04 -1.27
C GLU A 94 -10.43 15.44 -0.25
N ALA A 95 -11.69 15.03 -0.48
CA ALA A 95 -12.76 15.24 0.49
C ALA A 95 -12.46 14.53 1.82
N GLY A 96 -11.96 13.30 1.77
CA GLY A 96 -11.56 12.55 2.97
C GLY A 96 -10.39 13.19 3.72
N ILE A 97 -9.38 13.73 3.01
CA ILE A 97 -8.26 14.50 3.60
C ILE A 97 -8.78 15.78 4.27
N SER A 98 -9.75 16.46 3.64
CA SER A 98 -10.36 17.66 4.21
C SER A 98 -11.11 17.36 5.50
N GLU A 99 -11.85 16.23 5.56
CA GLU A 99 -12.56 15.79 6.76
C GLU A 99 -11.59 15.33 7.89
N ASN A 100 -10.54 14.59 7.52
CA ASN A 100 -9.56 14.10 8.49
C ASN A 100 -8.14 14.12 7.90
N PRO A 101 -7.39 15.23 8.09
CA PRO A 101 -6.00 15.33 7.63
C PRO A 101 -5.02 14.32 8.26
N SER A 102 -5.45 13.55 9.25
CA SER A 102 -4.66 12.49 9.89
C SER A 102 -4.97 11.08 9.37
N SER A 103 -5.80 10.94 8.33
CA SER A 103 -6.14 9.65 7.73
C SER A 103 -5.06 9.20 6.73
N PRO A 104 -4.24 8.18 7.02
CA PRO A 104 -3.23 7.69 6.07
C PRO A 104 -3.87 7.08 4.82
N ASP A 105 -5.05 6.46 4.96
CA ASP A 105 -5.74 5.80 3.85
C ASP A 105 -6.25 6.81 2.81
N CYS A 106 -6.70 8.00 3.24
CA CYS A 106 -7.09 9.06 2.31
C CYS A 106 -5.89 9.51 1.45
N TYR A 107 -4.72 9.73 2.04
CA TYR A 107 -3.50 10.07 1.29
C TYR A 107 -3.04 8.91 0.39
N MET A 108 -3.14 7.67 0.86
CA MET A 108 -2.76 6.51 0.07
C MET A 108 -3.61 6.38 -1.19
N TRP A 109 -4.94 6.48 -1.06
CA TRP A 109 -5.84 6.37 -2.21
C TRP A 109 -5.83 7.61 -3.10
N HIS A 110 -5.51 8.80 -2.55
CA HIS A 110 -5.22 9.98 -3.37
C HIS A 110 -4.00 9.71 -4.27
N SER A 111 -2.88 9.32 -3.67
CA SER A 111 -1.65 8.99 -4.41
C SER A 111 -1.89 7.89 -5.45
N ALA A 112 -2.59 6.81 -5.11
CA ALA A 112 -2.89 5.71 -6.03
C ALA A 112 -3.70 6.16 -7.24
N ASN A 113 -4.78 6.93 -7.04
CA ASN A 113 -5.62 7.43 -8.13
C ASN A 113 -4.88 8.46 -9.00
N VAL A 114 -4.12 9.40 -8.40
CA VAL A 114 -3.26 10.34 -9.15
C VAL A 114 -2.24 9.58 -9.99
N GLY A 115 -1.61 8.54 -9.44
CA GLY A 115 -0.63 7.71 -10.14
C GLY A 115 -1.23 7.01 -11.37
N ARG A 116 -2.41 6.43 -11.23
CA ARG A 116 -3.11 5.76 -12.35
C ARG A 116 -3.69 6.73 -13.37
N GLU A 117 -4.25 7.85 -12.90
CA GLU A 117 -4.74 8.90 -13.79
C GLU A 117 -3.62 9.44 -14.67
N CYS A 118 -2.45 9.73 -14.09
CA CYS A 118 -1.32 10.25 -14.84
C CYS A 118 -0.78 9.25 -15.89
N GLN A 119 -0.88 7.94 -15.66
CA GLN A 119 -0.50 6.92 -16.66
C GLN A 119 -1.36 6.96 -17.92
N THR A 120 -2.52 7.60 -17.90
CA THR A 120 -3.36 7.86 -19.09
C THR A 120 -2.87 9.07 -19.90
N ARG A 121 -1.86 9.79 -19.45
CA ARG A 121 -1.34 11.04 -20.01
C ARG A 121 0.01 10.85 -20.70
N SER A 122 0.54 11.92 -21.29
CA SER A 122 1.89 11.96 -21.87
C SER A 122 2.99 11.77 -20.83
N LEU A 123 4.18 11.33 -21.23
CA LEU A 123 5.32 11.15 -20.33
C LEU A 123 5.72 12.43 -19.57
N MET A 124 5.61 13.59 -20.20
CA MET A 124 5.89 14.87 -19.54
C MET A 124 4.88 15.18 -18.43
N GLU A 125 3.61 14.94 -18.69
CA GLU A 125 2.56 15.11 -17.67
C GLU A 125 2.73 14.11 -16.52
N GLN A 126 3.12 12.86 -16.82
CA GLN A 126 3.43 11.85 -15.80
C GLN A 126 4.55 12.33 -14.88
N ALA A 127 5.66 12.80 -15.45
CA ALA A 127 6.80 13.31 -14.68
C ALA A 127 6.40 14.48 -13.76
N SER A 128 5.48 15.36 -14.20
CA SER A 128 4.99 16.50 -13.42
C SER A 128 4.18 16.09 -12.18
N LYS A 129 3.64 14.86 -12.12
CA LYS A 129 2.82 14.36 -11.00
C LYS A 129 3.65 13.64 -9.91
N VAL A 130 4.87 13.24 -10.20
CA VAL A 130 5.74 12.55 -9.22
C VAL A 130 5.85 13.32 -7.90
N PRO A 131 6.02 14.67 -7.87
CA PRO A 131 6.05 15.41 -6.61
C PRO A 131 4.76 15.30 -5.78
N VAL A 132 3.59 15.21 -6.43
CA VAL A 132 2.30 15.04 -5.74
C VAL A 132 2.24 13.68 -5.08
N LEU A 133 2.55 12.62 -5.83
CA LEU A 133 2.58 11.24 -5.34
C LEU A 133 3.51 11.08 -4.13
N THR A 134 4.74 11.58 -4.26
CA THR A 134 5.74 11.46 -3.19
C THR A 134 5.37 12.29 -1.96
N LYS A 135 4.71 13.46 -2.13
CA LYS A 135 4.24 14.29 -1.02
C LYS A 135 3.20 13.59 -0.16
N ASP A 136 2.23 12.90 -0.77
CA ASP A 136 1.20 12.17 -0.02
C ASP A 136 1.83 11.04 0.80
N LEU A 137 2.67 10.24 0.15
CA LEU A 137 3.35 9.13 0.81
C LEU A 137 4.31 9.60 1.92
N GLN A 138 5.02 10.72 1.71
CA GLN A 138 5.82 11.36 2.76
C GLN A 138 4.95 11.88 3.90
N THR A 139 3.75 12.38 3.60
CA THR A 139 2.81 12.78 4.65
C THR A 139 2.45 11.60 5.54
N ILE A 140 2.16 10.42 4.96
CA ILE A 140 1.88 9.21 5.73
C ILE A 140 3.08 8.83 6.61
N LEU A 141 4.27 8.75 6.04
CA LEU A 141 5.45 8.21 6.70
C LEU A 141 6.10 9.19 7.69
N ASP A 142 6.29 10.44 7.29
CA ASP A 142 6.98 11.46 8.09
C ASP A 142 6.03 12.23 9.01
N LYS A 143 4.99 12.88 8.45
CA LYS A 143 4.13 13.78 9.22
C LYS A 143 3.18 13.05 10.15
N LEU A 144 2.57 11.96 9.65
CA LEU A 144 1.67 11.12 10.46
C LEU A 144 2.44 10.05 11.25
N GLY A 145 3.74 9.88 11.01
CA GLY A 145 4.59 8.93 11.71
C GLY A 145 4.22 7.45 11.46
N LYS A 146 3.51 7.14 10.36
CA LYS A 146 3.05 5.78 10.06
C LYS A 146 4.13 4.96 9.35
N THR A 147 5.29 4.82 9.99
CA THR A 147 6.47 4.15 9.41
C THR A 147 6.30 2.65 9.15
N GLU A 148 5.27 2.04 9.74
CA GLU A 148 4.90 0.63 9.50
C GLU A 148 3.76 0.47 8.47
N TYR A 149 3.41 1.54 7.75
CA TYR A 149 2.37 1.49 6.71
C TYR A 149 2.95 0.90 5.41
N SER A 150 2.86 -0.42 5.27
CA SER A 150 3.44 -1.23 4.18
C SER A 150 3.11 -0.69 2.78
N ALA A 151 1.84 -0.26 2.54
CA ALA A 151 1.41 0.22 1.23
C ALA A 151 2.15 1.49 0.77
N ALA A 152 2.49 2.41 1.69
CA ALA A 152 3.25 3.60 1.34
C ALA A 152 4.69 3.26 0.90
N TRP A 153 5.35 2.33 1.58
CA TRP A 153 6.67 1.86 1.18
C TRP A 153 6.64 1.12 -0.16
N GLN A 154 5.62 0.31 -0.40
CA GLN A 154 5.44 -0.34 -1.70
C GLN A 154 5.23 0.68 -2.82
N ALA A 155 4.39 1.70 -2.61
CA ALA A 155 4.18 2.77 -3.59
C ALA A 155 5.47 3.55 -3.90
N PHE A 156 6.31 3.85 -2.89
CA PHE A 156 7.64 4.40 -3.15
C PHE A 156 8.51 3.47 -3.98
N ALA A 157 8.52 2.19 -3.68
CA ALA A 157 9.28 1.20 -4.45
C ALA A 157 8.85 1.18 -5.93
N GLU A 158 7.54 1.21 -6.20
CA GLU A 158 6.99 1.26 -7.56
C GLU A 158 7.34 2.56 -8.29
N ILE A 159 7.25 3.71 -7.61
CA ILE A 159 7.64 5.01 -8.18
C ILE A 159 9.13 4.99 -8.55
N TYR A 160 10.00 4.53 -7.65
CA TYR A 160 11.44 4.50 -7.89
C TYR A 160 11.86 3.50 -8.97
N TYR A 161 11.22 2.34 -9.02
CA TYR A 161 11.47 1.34 -10.06
C TYR A 161 11.10 1.85 -11.45
N ASN A 162 9.98 2.56 -11.58
CA ASN A 162 9.51 3.09 -12.87
C ASN A 162 10.14 4.44 -13.24
N HIS A 163 10.89 5.07 -12.35
CA HIS A 163 11.48 6.38 -12.61
C HIS A 163 12.85 6.25 -13.28
N PRO A 164 13.06 6.84 -14.48
CA PRO A 164 14.26 6.61 -15.29
C PRO A 164 15.58 7.08 -14.64
N PHE A 165 15.51 7.96 -13.64
CA PHE A 165 16.68 8.53 -12.97
C PHE A 165 16.81 8.07 -11.50
N LYS A 166 16.03 7.07 -11.07
CA LYS A 166 16.11 6.52 -9.70
C LYS A 166 16.81 5.16 -9.70
N SER A 167 17.43 4.85 -8.59
CA SER A 167 18.14 3.60 -8.44
C SER A 167 17.20 2.43 -8.17
N THR A 168 17.40 1.31 -8.86
CA THR A 168 16.73 0.04 -8.53
C THR A 168 17.05 -0.41 -7.10
N ASP A 169 18.23 -0.05 -6.58
CA ASP A 169 18.61 -0.39 -5.20
C ASP A 169 17.71 0.30 -4.18
N SER A 170 17.40 1.59 -4.39
CA SER A 170 16.43 2.32 -3.55
C SER A 170 15.04 1.68 -3.64
N ALA A 171 14.59 1.30 -4.85
CA ALA A 171 13.32 0.60 -5.03
C ALA A 171 13.27 -0.73 -4.26
N ILE A 172 14.35 -1.52 -4.29
CA ILE A 172 14.47 -2.77 -3.53
C ILE A 172 14.44 -2.50 -2.02
N ASN A 173 15.11 -1.45 -1.54
CA ASN A 173 15.12 -1.10 -0.13
C ASN A 173 13.72 -0.72 0.38
N TYR A 174 12.96 0.06 -0.38
CA TYR A 174 11.57 0.37 -0.04
C TYR A 174 10.66 -0.87 -0.14
N ALA A 175 10.78 -1.69 -1.18
CA ALA A 175 10.00 -2.93 -1.31
C ALA A 175 10.28 -3.91 -0.16
N ARG A 176 11.56 -4.00 0.28
CA ARG A 176 11.94 -4.82 1.44
C ARG A 176 11.34 -4.26 2.74
N LYS A 177 11.39 -2.93 2.94
CA LYS A 177 10.70 -2.32 4.09
C LYS A 177 9.20 -2.59 4.04
N ALA A 178 8.56 -2.47 2.88
CA ALA A 178 7.14 -2.81 2.72
C ALA A 178 6.84 -4.25 3.15
N ALA A 179 7.61 -5.21 2.65
CA ALA A 179 7.45 -6.63 2.99
C ALA A 179 7.69 -6.92 4.49
N MET A 180 8.61 -6.20 5.14
CA MET A 180 8.88 -6.32 6.57
C MET A 180 7.79 -5.70 7.45
N CYS A 181 7.04 -4.72 6.95
CA CYS A 181 5.90 -4.12 7.65
C CYS A 181 4.64 -5.00 7.62
N ILE A 182 4.62 -6.08 6.84
CA ILE A 182 3.49 -7.00 6.81
C ILE A 182 3.51 -7.87 8.08
N PRO A 183 2.41 -7.91 8.84
CA PRO A 183 2.32 -8.79 9.98
C PRO A 183 2.55 -10.26 9.60
N LYS A 184 3.22 -11.00 10.49
CA LYS A 184 3.54 -12.41 10.23
C LYS A 184 2.28 -13.23 10.00
N GLY A 185 2.21 -13.89 8.85
CA GLY A 185 1.08 -14.73 8.47
C GLY A 185 -0.01 -14.00 7.66
N GLU A 186 0.07 -12.68 7.51
CA GLU A 186 -0.86 -11.93 6.69
C GLU A 186 -0.61 -12.18 5.19
N LEU A 187 -1.70 -12.35 4.43
CA LEU A 187 -1.65 -12.62 3.00
C LEU A 187 -1.52 -11.32 2.20
N ARG A 188 -0.31 -11.02 1.75
CA ARG A 188 0.04 -9.87 0.89
C ARG A 188 0.93 -10.32 -0.26
N LEU A 189 0.40 -11.18 -1.11
CA LEU A 189 1.17 -11.90 -2.13
C LEU A 189 1.84 -10.96 -3.14
N SER A 190 1.17 -9.88 -3.55
CA SER A 190 1.70 -8.89 -4.50
C SER A 190 2.98 -8.21 -3.98
N THR A 191 3.04 -7.88 -2.69
CA THR A 191 4.23 -7.24 -2.09
C THR A 191 5.44 -8.18 -2.12
N TYR A 192 5.25 -9.46 -1.79
CA TYR A 192 6.33 -10.45 -1.85
C TYR A 192 6.77 -10.73 -3.29
N SER A 193 5.82 -10.85 -4.23
CA SER A 193 6.13 -11.10 -5.64
C SER A 193 6.86 -9.91 -6.27
N PHE A 194 6.49 -8.68 -5.92
CA PHE A 194 7.16 -7.49 -6.42
C PHE A 194 8.63 -7.40 -5.96
N LEU A 195 8.88 -7.55 -4.66
CA LEU A 195 10.25 -7.60 -4.14
C LEU A 195 11.06 -8.73 -4.76
N ALA A 196 10.46 -9.92 -4.92
CA ALA A 196 11.13 -11.06 -5.53
C ALA A 196 11.56 -10.77 -6.98
N LYS A 197 10.71 -10.13 -7.79
CA LYS A 197 11.04 -9.72 -9.16
C LYS A 197 12.20 -8.74 -9.20
N LEU A 198 12.16 -7.69 -8.37
CA LEU A 198 13.23 -6.69 -8.31
C LEU A 198 14.58 -7.32 -7.96
N LEU A 199 14.60 -8.22 -6.99
CA LEU A 199 15.82 -8.94 -6.59
C LEU A 199 16.31 -9.87 -7.70
N TYR A 200 15.41 -10.62 -8.34
CA TYR A 200 15.78 -11.53 -9.42
C TYR A 200 16.38 -10.78 -10.61
N GLU A 201 15.85 -9.61 -10.95
CA GLU A 201 16.37 -8.72 -12.01
C GLU A 201 17.73 -8.14 -11.64
N ARG A 202 17.92 -7.63 -10.41
CA ARG A 202 19.19 -7.06 -9.95
C ARG A 202 20.30 -8.09 -9.88
N ASN A 203 20.01 -9.28 -9.40
CA ASN A 203 20.90 -10.46 -9.42
C ASN A 203 22.28 -10.27 -8.77
N TRP A 204 22.35 -9.59 -7.63
CA TRP A 204 23.60 -9.46 -6.88
C TRP A 204 24.00 -10.75 -6.16
N SER A 205 25.33 -11.01 -6.12
CA SER A 205 25.90 -12.07 -5.30
C SER A 205 25.75 -11.76 -3.80
N ARG A 206 25.93 -12.78 -2.98
CA ARG A 206 25.98 -12.63 -1.52
C ARG A 206 27.06 -11.63 -1.08
N GLU A 207 28.24 -11.71 -1.67
CA GLU A 207 29.39 -10.85 -1.38
C GLU A 207 29.04 -9.38 -1.67
N LYS A 208 28.48 -9.11 -2.86
CA LYS A 208 28.06 -7.76 -3.25
C LYS A 208 27.02 -7.17 -2.32
N ARG A 209 26.02 -7.96 -1.91
CA ARG A 209 25.00 -7.55 -0.94
C ARG A 209 25.62 -7.21 0.42
N LYS A 210 26.50 -8.08 0.93
CA LYS A 210 27.20 -7.90 2.20
C LYS A 210 28.07 -6.64 2.19
N GLU A 211 28.83 -6.43 1.12
CA GLU A 211 29.66 -5.22 0.92
C GLU A 211 28.79 -3.96 0.93
N THR A 212 27.69 -3.95 0.15
CA THR A 212 26.81 -2.79 0.04
C THR A 212 26.08 -2.50 1.35
N ALA A 213 25.56 -3.53 2.04
CA ALA A 213 24.92 -3.34 3.34
C ALA A 213 25.92 -2.78 4.37
N ALA A 214 27.17 -3.26 4.39
CA ALA A 214 28.21 -2.73 5.26
C ALA A 214 28.55 -1.26 4.95
N ALA A 215 28.67 -0.90 3.67
CA ALA A 215 28.90 0.48 3.24
C ALA A 215 27.73 1.42 3.60
N ASN A 216 26.48 0.91 3.57
CA ASN A 216 25.29 1.68 3.90
C ASN A 216 25.00 1.75 5.40
N ALA A 217 25.62 0.92 6.24
CA ALA A 217 25.33 0.83 7.67
C ALA A 217 25.54 2.15 8.41
N ASP A 218 26.70 2.79 8.22
CA ASP A 218 26.97 4.08 8.83
C ASP A 218 26.05 5.18 8.28
N ARG A 219 25.83 5.19 6.97
CA ARG A 219 24.95 6.14 6.33
C ARG A 219 23.50 6.02 6.84
N PHE A 220 22.96 4.82 6.95
CA PHE A 220 21.63 4.59 7.51
C PHE A 220 21.52 5.06 8.97
N LYS A 221 22.55 4.80 9.78
CA LYS A 221 22.57 5.09 11.22
C LYS A 221 22.79 6.58 11.50
N ASN A 222 23.79 7.18 10.86
CA ASN A 222 24.35 8.48 11.23
C ASN A 222 24.16 9.56 10.16
N GLY A 223 23.67 9.20 8.97
CA GLY A 223 23.43 10.14 7.88
C GLY A 223 22.43 11.23 8.26
N LYS A 224 22.62 12.42 7.71
CA LYS A 224 21.67 13.54 7.85
C LYS A 224 20.68 13.47 6.70
N PHE A 225 19.43 13.18 6.99
CA PHE A 225 18.37 13.03 6.01
C PHE A 225 17.29 14.11 6.20
N LYS A 226 16.67 14.53 5.10
CA LYS A 226 15.55 15.47 5.12
C LYS A 226 14.23 14.80 5.50
N SER A 227 14.12 13.49 5.22
CA SER A 227 12.93 12.70 5.48
C SER A 227 13.31 11.26 5.88
N ILE A 228 12.36 10.54 6.48
CA ILE A 228 12.53 9.10 6.73
C ILE A 228 12.69 8.34 5.41
N VAL A 229 12.04 8.78 4.35
CA VAL A 229 12.12 8.17 3.02
C VAL A 229 13.56 8.21 2.51
N ASP A 230 14.23 9.37 2.57
CA ASP A 230 15.63 9.50 2.15
C ASP A 230 16.56 8.55 2.95
N ARG A 231 16.29 8.36 4.25
CA ARG A 231 17.03 7.42 5.09
C ARG A 231 16.85 5.98 4.62
N TYR A 232 15.64 5.60 4.27
CA TYR A 232 15.31 4.23 3.89
C TYR A 232 15.77 3.85 2.47
N GLU A 233 16.32 4.79 1.69
CA GLU A 233 17.11 4.46 0.50
C GLU A 233 18.33 3.56 0.83
N TYR A 234 18.80 3.58 2.08
CA TYR A 234 19.94 2.81 2.60
C TYR A 234 19.49 1.75 3.61
N PHE A 235 18.27 1.25 3.46
CA PHE A 235 17.65 0.36 4.45
C PHE A 235 18.41 -0.96 4.65
N ASP A 236 19.05 -1.49 3.61
CA ASP A 236 19.93 -2.66 3.69
C ASP A 236 21.06 -2.50 4.72
N GLY A 237 21.55 -1.28 4.94
CA GLY A 237 22.50 -0.96 5.99
C GLY A 237 21.99 -1.20 7.42
N SER A 238 20.67 -1.22 7.63
CA SER A 238 20.06 -1.58 8.91
C SER A 238 19.98 -3.09 9.13
N LEU A 239 20.12 -3.89 8.06
CA LEU A 239 19.99 -5.34 8.06
C LEU A 239 21.35 -6.04 8.19
N THR A 240 22.17 -5.54 9.11
CA THR A 240 23.53 -6.05 9.36
C THR A 240 23.52 -7.47 9.92
N ALA A 241 24.73 -7.97 10.24
CA ALA A 241 24.99 -9.37 10.55
C ALA A 241 23.91 -10.04 11.43
N GLY A 242 23.39 -11.14 10.93
CA GLY A 242 22.46 -12.01 11.65
C GLY A 242 20.97 -11.71 11.50
N TYR A 243 20.56 -10.59 10.87
CA TYR A 243 19.15 -10.33 10.64
C TYR A 243 18.55 -11.38 9.68
N LYS A 244 17.47 -12.05 10.13
CA LYS A 244 16.72 -13.04 9.35
C LYS A 244 15.34 -12.49 9.02
N PRO A 245 15.02 -12.26 7.72
CA PRO A 245 13.68 -11.85 7.34
C PRO A 245 12.68 -13.00 7.56
N GLN A 246 11.41 -12.67 7.75
CA GLN A 246 10.36 -13.66 8.04
C GLN A 246 10.17 -14.71 6.92
N TRP A 247 10.63 -14.44 5.72
CA TRP A 247 10.54 -15.31 4.54
C TRP A 247 11.75 -16.22 4.33
N ALA A 248 12.81 -16.10 5.13
CA ALA A 248 14.01 -16.90 4.95
C ALA A 248 14.57 -17.45 6.26
N ALA A 249 15.16 -18.65 6.20
CA ALA A 249 15.89 -19.24 7.31
C ALA A 249 17.32 -18.67 7.43
N ALA A 250 17.92 -18.27 6.31
CA ALA A 250 19.26 -17.66 6.27
C ALA A 250 19.19 -16.16 6.63
N ALA A 251 20.29 -15.63 7.12
CA ALA A 251 20.42 -14.20 7.36
C ALA A 251 20.46 -13.42 6.04
N PHE A 252 20.03 -12.16 6.08
CA PHE A 252 20.00 -11.26 4.92
C PHE A 252 21.33 -11.22 4.16
N THR A 253 22.45 -11.12 4.88
CA THR A 253 23.79 -11.05 4.32
C THR A 253 24.35 -12.39 3.83
N ASP A 254 23.65 -13.49 4.11
CA ASP A 254 24.09 -14.84 3.72
C ASP A 254 23.38 -15.37 2.46
N MET A 255 22.53 -14.55 1.86
CA MET A 255 21.80 -14.89 0.64
C MET A 255 22.23 -13.99 -0.53
N SER A 256 22.27 -14.56 -1.74
CA SER A 256 22.24 -13.78 -2.97
C SER A 256 20.83 -13.24 -3.24
N ASP A 257 20.69 -12.30 -4.19
CA ASP A 257 19.38 -11.78 -4.59
C ASP A 257 18.46 -12.90 -5.11
N ARG A 258 18.97 -13.81 -5.90
CA ARG A 258 18.19 -14.96 -6.39
C ARG A 258 17.74 -15.89 -5.28
N GLN A 259 18.58 -16.12 -4.28
CA GLN A 259 18.20 -16.94 -3.12
C GLN A 259 17.09 -16.26 -2.29
N GLU A 260 17.20 -14.95 -2.06
CA GLU A 260 16.12 -14.21 -1.37
C GLU A 260 14.84 -14.17 -2.21
N ALA A 261 14.93 -13.94 -3.53
CA ALA A 261 13.79 -13.95 -4.44
C ALA A 261 13.03 -15.29 -4.39
N MET A 262 13.74 -16.42 -4.45
CA MET A 262 13.13 -17.75 -4.34
C MET A 262 12.51 -17.98 -2.96
N ALA A 263 13.17 -17.56 -1.88
CA ALA A 263 12.64 -17.66 -0.53
C ALA A 263 11.34 -16.87 -0.35
N LEU A 264 11.24 -15.66 -0.94
CA LEU A 264 10.01 -14.85 -0.98
C LEU A 264 8.87 -15.56 -1.70
N VAL A 265 9.15 -16.13 -2.88
CA VAL A 265 8.15 -16.87 -3.65
C VAL A 265 7.66 -18.10 -2.88
N ASP A 266 8.57 -18.88 -2.31
CA ASP A 266 8.22 -20.08 -1.52
C ASP A 266 7.42 -19.71 -0.26
N TYR A 267 7.82 -18.65 0.42
CA TYR A 267 7.10 -18.15 1.59
C TYR A 267 5.68 -17.69 1.24
N ALA A 268 5.52 -16.90 0.19
CA ALA A 268 4.22 -16.40 -0.26
C ALA A 268 3.29 -17.55 -0.70
N LEU A 269 3.79 -18.55 -1.44
CA LEU A 269 3.04 -19.75 -1.81
C LEU A 269 2.62 -20.57 -0.57
N LYS A 270 3.50 -20.67 0.42
CA LYS A 270 3.19 -21.34 1.70
C LYS A 270 2.12 -20.59 2.49
N LEU A 271 2.14 -19.25 2.51
CA LEU A 271 1.09 -18.44 3.13
C LEU A 271 -0.26 -18.68 2.46
N TYR A 272 -0.27 -18.66 1.11
CA TYR A 272 -1.47 -18.96 0.35
C TYR A 272 -2.04 -20.33 0.71
N GLY A 273 -1.22 -21.38 0.72
CA GLY A 273 -1.67 -22.72 1.06
C GLY A 273 -2.18 -22.90 2.50
N LYS A 274 -1.85 -21.97 3.41
CA LYS A 274 -2.33 -21.98 4.80
C LYS A 274 -3.56 -21.11 5.02
N SER A 275 -3.89 -20.23 4.11
CA SER A 275 -5.07 -19.36 4.23
C SER A 275 -6.34 -20.16 4.01
N PRO A 276 -7.33 -20.07 4.90
CA PRO A 276 -8.61 -20.77 4.73
C PRO A 276 -9.51 -20.10 3.67
N VAL A 277 -9.22 -18.86 3.30
CA VAL A 277 -10.02 -18.07 2.34
C VAL A 277 -9.09 -17.44 1.32
N HIS A 278 -9.49 -17.50 0.04
CA HIS A 278 -8.77 -16.88 -1.07
C HIS A 278 -9.70 -16.01 -1.88
N TYR A 279 -9.39 -14.70 -1.89
CA TYR A 279 -10.11 -13.72 -2.68
C TYR A 279 -9.63 -13.71 -4.15
N PRO A 280 -10.37 -13.10 -5.09
CA PRO A 280 -9.97 -13.05 -6.50
C PRO A 280 -8.57 -12.50 -6.75
N THR A 281 -8.18 -11.46 -6.00
CA THR A 281 -6.83 -10.88 -6.05
C THR A 281 -5.77 -11.88 -5.59
N ASP A 282 -6.02 -12.63 -4.51
CA ASP A 282 -5.09 -13.64 -4.00
C ASP A 282 -4.87 -14.75 -5.02
N LYS A 283 -5.93 -15.19 -5.72
CA LYS A 283 -5.84 -16.21 -6.77
C LYS A 283 -4.99 -15.72 -7.95
N LYS A 284 -5.17 -14.46 -8.36
CA LYS A 284 -4.37 -13.83 -9.41
C LYS A 284 -2.89 -13.76 -9.03
N ASP A 285 -2.60 -13.26 -7.83
CA ASP A 285 -1.23 -13.12 -7.33
C ASP A 285 -0.56 -14.48 -7.11
N HIS A 286 -1.32 -15.48 -6.65
CA HIS A 286 -0.84 -16.86 -6.54
C HIS A 286 -0.44 -17.44 -7.90
N ALA A 287 -1.27 -17.26 -8.94
CA ALA A 287 -0.94 -17.72 -10.28
C ALA A 287 0.35 -17.09 -10.82
N GLU A 288 0.57 -15.79 -10.54
CA GLU A 288 1.81 -15.10 -10.88
C GLU A 288 3.02 -15.68 -10.14
N LEU A 289 2.92 -15.93 -8.84
CA LEU A 289 3.98 -16.57 -8.04
C LEU A 289 4.34 -17.97 -8.54
N VAL A 290 3.35 -18.78 -8.91
CA VAL A 290 3.57 -20.11 -9.50
C VAL A 290 4.33 -19.99 -10.83
N LYS A 291 3.95 -19.03 -11.68
CA LYS A 291 4.64 -18.74 -12.94
C LYS A 291 6.10 -18.34 -12.69
N LEU A 292 6.37 -17.40 -11.77
CA LEU A 292 7.73 -16.99 -11.40
C LEU A 292 8.56 -18.20 -10.92
N LYS A 293 8.01 -19.01 -10.02
CA LYS A 293 8.70 -20.20 -9.51
C LYS A 293 9.09 -21.19 -10.61
N ASN A 294 8.24 -21.35 -11.63
CA ASN A 294 8.51 -22.26 -12.75
C ASN A 294 9.53 -21.69 -13.73
N GLN A 295 9.56 -20.38 -13.91
CA GLN A 295 10.52 -19.71 -14.80
C GLN A 295 11.92 -19.59 -14.20
N TRP A 296 12.04 -19.58 -12.86
CA TRP A 296 13.31 -19.34 -12.16
C TRP A 296 14.02 -20.62 -11.70
N LYS A 297 13.42 -21.77 -11.92
CA LYS A 297 14.05 -23.09 -11.75
C LYS A 297 15.07 -23.37 -12.86
#